data_73dbc63dcf977201905c77205c5e2c70
#
_entry.id   73dbc63dcf977201905c77205c5e2c70
#
_cell.length_a   1.000
_cell.length_b   1.000
_cell.length_c   1.000
_cell.angle_alpha   90.00
_cell.angle_beta   90.00
_cell.angle_gamma   90.00
#
_symmetry.space_group_name_H-M   'P 1'
#
loop_
_entity.id
_entity.type
_entity.pdbx_description
1 polymer ?
#
loop_
_entity_poly.entity_id
_entity_poly.type
_entity_poly.pdbx_seq_one_letter_code
_entity_poly.pdbx_strand_id
1 'polypeptide(L)'
;MSSPKSAYSIPTKKGKLDTHIFVVWVDNESGVLARVVGLFSGRGYNIESLAVAEVDATKNISRITIVTTGTPQVIDQIKLQLKKLVPVHKVADFKREDKNVIFKEMALLKIVAQKKKIEKCLKECKKFNPVILDKTNKSFVIQVTALR
;
A
#
# COMPACT_ATOMS: atom_id res chain seq x y z
N MET A 1 15.72 19.17 31.98
CA MET A 1 16.81 18.33 31.45
C MET A 1 16.33 17.72 30.16
N SER A 2 16.87 18.14 29.01
CA SER A 2 16.52 17.60 27.72
C SER A 2 17.28 16.29 27.47
N SER A 3 16.59 15.22 27.13
CA SER A 3 17.20 13.93 26.76
C SER A 3 18.17 14.11 25.58
N PRO A 4 19.32 13.42 25.56
CA PRO A 4 20.28 13.53 24.47
C PRO A 4 19.64 13.04 23.16
N LYS A 5 19.70 13.85 22.11
CA LYS A 5 19.26 13.46 20.77
C LYS A 5 20.13 12.31 20.27
N SER A 6 19.51 11.22 19.86
CA SER A 6 20.23 10.09 19.23
C SER A 6 21.08 10.60 18.05
N ALA A 7 22.31 10.08 17.92
CA ALA A 7 23.20 10.37 16.79
C ALA A 7 22.58 9.98 15.43
N TYR A 8 21.52 9.21 15.43
CA TYR A 8 20.73 8.80 14.24
C TYR A 8 19.51 9.68 14.00
N SER A 9 19.27 10.74 14.80
CA SER A 9 18.21 11.69 14.48
C SER A 9 18.62 12.51 13.27
N ILE A 10 18.06 12.17 12.11
CA ILE A 10 18.17 12.98 10.89
C ILE A 10 17.68 14.39 11.24
N PRO A 11 18.47 15.47 10.94
CA PRO A 11 18.03 16.83 11.20
C PRO A 11 16.78 17.09 10.37
N THR A 12 15.63 17.05 11.02
CA THR A 12 14.34 17.36 10.41
C THR A 12 14.28 18.87 10.17
N LYS A 13 14.75 19.35 9.02
CA LYS A 13 14.07 20.48 8.42
C LYS A 13 12.62 20.00 8.26
N LYS A 14 11.68 20.65 8.96
CA LYS A 14 10.24 20.37 8.90
C LYS A 14 9.74 20.64 7.47
N GLY A 15 10.05 19.74 6.54
CA GLY A 15 9.41 19.71 5.23
C GLY A 15 7.99 19.17 5.41
N LYS A 16 7.05 19.69 4.67
CA LYS A 16 5.69 19.12 4.58
C LYS A 16 5.82 17.63 4.25
N LEU A 17 5.18 16.78 5.04
CA LEU A 17 5.12 15.35 4.76
C LEU A 17 4.06 15.11 3.70
N ASP A 18 4.44 14.45 2.63
CA ASP A 18 3.53 14.03 1.56
C ASP A 18 3.47 12.50 1.50
N THR A 19 2.27 11.96 1.27
CA THR A 19 2.08 10.52 1.05
C THR A 19 2.23 10.23 -0.44
N HIS A 20 3.10 9.26 -0.76
CA HIS A 20 3.38 8.82 -2.11
C HIS A 20 3.08 7.34 -2.29
N ILE A 21 2.73 6.99 -3.51
CA ILE A 21 2.49 5.62 -3.94
C ILE A 21 3.52 5.30 -5.02
N PHE A 22 4.46 4.42 -4.66
CA PHE A 22 5.41 3.87 -5.61
C PHE A 22 4.82 2.63 -6.26
N VAL A 23 4.89 2.56 -7.58
CA VAL A 23 4.58 1.37 -8.36
C VAL A 23 5.87 0.90 -8.99
N VAL A 24 6.31 -0.30 -8.62
CA VAL A 24 7.61 -0.87 -8.99
C VAL A 24 7.37 -2.16 -9.76
N TRP A 25 7.87 -2.25 -10.98
CA TRP A 25 7.87 -3.46 -11.79
C TRP A 25 9.20 -4.16 -11.59
N VAL A 26 9.15 -5.43 -11.22
CA VAL A 26 10.31 -6.23 -10.82
C VAL A 26 10.24 -7.62 -11.42
N ASP A 27 11.39 -8.30 -11.51
CA ASP A 27 11.43 -9.73 -11.78
C ASP A 27 10.64 -10.49 -10.71
N ASN A 28 9.85 -11.48 -11.13
CA ASN A 28 9.11 -12.35 -10.22
C ASN A 28 10.01 -13.51 -9.73
N GLU A 29 11.01 -13.17 -8.93
CA GLU A 29 12.00 -14.11 -8.41
C GLU A 29 12.06 -14.13 -6.89
N SER A 30 12.55 -15.25 -6.35
CA SER A 30 12.74 -15.38 -4.90
C SER A 30 13.69 -14.30 -4.36
N GLY A 31 13.29 -13.66 -3.25
CA GLY A 31 14.10 -12.66 -2.56
C GLY A 31 13.99 -11.23 -3.11
N VAL A 32 13.34 -10.99 -4.25
CA VAL A 32 13.18 -9.64 -4.82
C VAL A 32 12.37 -8.74 -3.88
N LEU A 33 11.24 -9.23 -3.38
CA LEU A 33 10.44 -8.50 -2.39
C LEU A 33 11.25 -8.19 -1.14
N ALA A 34 12.03 -9.15 -0.64
CA ALA A 34 12.87 -8.94 0.54
C ALA A 34 13.93 -7.84 0.33
N ARG A 35 14.52 -7.74 -0.88
CA ARG A 35 15.46 -6.67 -1.24
C ARG A 35 14.78 -5.30 -1.23
N VAL A 36 13.56 -5.21 -1.79
CA VAL A 36 12.78 -3.96 -1.79
C VAL A 36 12.43 -3.56 -0.37
N VAL A 37 11.87 -4.45 0.45
CA VAL A 37 11.52 -4.17 1.86
C VAL A 37 12.76 -3.85 2.69
N GLY A 38 13.87 -4.57 2.47
CA GLY A 38 15.16 -4.33 3.13
C GLY A 38 15.72 -2.94 2.87
N LEU A 39 15.49 -2.38 1.67
CA LEU A 39 15.86 -0.99 1.36
C LEU A 39 15.15 0.01 2.27
N PHE A 40 13.85 -0.19 2.53
CA PHE A 40 13.08 0.66 3.44
C PHE A 40 13.55 0.48 4.88
N SER A 41 13.62 -0.76 5.36
CA SER A 41 14.02 -1.09 6.73
C SER A 41 15.43 -0.57 7.07
N GLY A 42 16.39 -0.80 6.18
CA GLY A 42 17.78 -0.39 6.40
C GLY A 42 18.00 1.12 6.47
N ARG A 43 17.02 1.92 6.05
CA ARG A 43 17.05 3.38 6.09
C ARG A 43 16.03 4.00 7.02
N GLY A 44 15.26 3.17 7.73
CA GLY A 44 14.22 3.64 8.63
C GLY A 44 13.02 4.29 7.92
N TYR A 45 12.79 3.97 6.64
CA TYR A 45 11.58 4.42 5.94
C TYR A 45 10.41 3.52 6.32
N ASN A 46 9.25 4.12 6.57
CA ASN A 46 8.04 3.37 6.90
C ASN A 46 7.30 2.94 5.63
N ILE A 47 6.76 1.71 5.65
CA ILE A 47 5.82 1.21 4.64
C ILE A 47 4.43 1.20 5.29
N GLU A 48 3.52 2.05 4.81
CA GLU A 48 2.14 2.10 5.32
C GLU A 48 1.28 0.99 4.72
N SER A 49 1.52 0.66 3.46
CA SER A 49 0.81 -0.39 2.74
C SER A 49 1.71 -1.00 1.67
N LEU A 50 1.59 -2.29 1.49
CA LEU A 50 2.34 -3.06 0.49
C LEU A 50 1.39 -4.05 -0.18
N ALA A 51 1.37 -4.04 -1.51
CA ALA A 51 0.67 -5.04 -2.30
C ALA A 51 1.59 -5.54 -3.42
N VAL A 52 1.59 -6.84 -3.64
CA VAL A 52 2.39 -7.49 -4.70
C VAL A 52 1.48 -8.39 -5.51
N ALA A 53 1.62 -8.32 -6.82
CA ALA A 53 0.94 -9.23 -7.74
C ALA A 53 1.80 -9.48 -8.97
N GLU A 54 1.77 -10.69 -9.48
CA GLU A 54 2.26 -10.99 -10.82
C GLU A 54 1.35 -10.31 -11.85
N VAL A 55 1.94 -9.58 -12.78
CA VAL A 55 1.20 -8.80 -13.79
C VAL A 55 1.49 -9.24 -15.22
N ASP A 56 2.58 -9.97 -15.44
CA ASP A 56 2.93 -10.55 -16.73
C ASP A 56 3.63 -11.89 -16.50
N ALA A 57 2.87 -12.98 -16.58
CA ALA A 57 3.38 -14.34 -16.40
C ALA A 57 4.33 -14.76 -17.53
N THR A 58 4.16 -14.21 -18.75
CA THR A 58 5.01 -14.56 -19.90
C THR A 58 6.40 -13.98 -19.76
N LYS A 59 6.53 -12.81 -19.14
CA LYS A 59 7.79 -12.13 -18.88
C LYS A 59 8.29 -12.30 -17.45
N ASN A 60 7.57 -13.07 -16.63
CA ASN A 60 7.89 -13.30 -15.23
C ASN A 60 8.04 -11.98 -14.43
N ILE A 61 7.10 -11.04 -14.64
CA ILE A 61 7.12 -9.71 -14.01
C ILE A 61 6.05 -9.59 -12.94
N SER A 62 6.47 -9.12 -11.76
CA SER A 62 5.61 -8.71 -10.67
C SER A 62 5.54 -7.20 -10.55
N ARG A 63 4.42 -6.72 -10.02
CA ARG A 63 4.22 -5.31 -9.66
C ARG A 63 4.08 -5.18 -8.15
N ILE A 64 4.95 -4.37 -7.55
CA ILE A 64 4.90 -4.01 -6.14
C ILE A 64 4.33 -2.61 -6.04
N THR A 65 3.27 -2.44 -5.24
CA THR A 65 2.68 -1.13 -4.92
C THR A 65 2.98 -0.82 -3.46
N ILE A 66 3.66 0.29 -3.19
CA ILE A 66 4.13 0.69 -1.86
C ILE A 66 3.57 2.07 -1.54
N VAL A 67 2.90 2.20 -0.41
CA VAL A 67 2.48 3.50 0.14
C VAL A 67 3.43 3.88 1.26
N THR A 68 3.96 5.08 1.19
CA THR A 68 4.88 5.64 2.19
C THR A 68 4.69 7.14 2.32
N THR A 69 4.98 7.69 3.49
CA THR A 69 4.93 9.13 3.76
C THR A 69 6.32 9.63 4.13
N GLY A 70 6.72 10.73 3.54
CA GLY A 70 8.02 11.33 3.79
C GLY A 70 8.13 12.78 3.32
N THR A 71 9.27 13.41 3.65
CA THR A 71 9.62 14.70 3.06
C THR A 71 9.98 14.52 1.58
N PRO A 72 9.91 15.56 0.74
CA PRO A 72 10.30 15.46 -0.66
C PRO A 72 11.67 14.83 -0.88
N GLN A 73 12.65 15.18 -0.05
CA GLN A 73 13.99 14.61 -0.13
C GLN A 73 14.02 13.10 0.16
N VAL A 74 13.23 12.64 1.15
CA VAL A 74 13.09 11.21 1.46
C VAL A 74 12.45 10.47 0.30
N ILE A 75 11.39 11.02 -0.27
CA ILE A 75 10.69 10.43 -1.42
C ILE A 75 11.63 10.29 -2.63
N ASP A 76 12.38 11.33 -2.96
CA ASP A 76 13.36 11.31 -4.04
C ASP A 76 14.45 10.26 -3.79
N GLN A 77 14.95 10.15 -2.55
CA GLN A 77 15.92 9.13 -2.17
C GLN A 77 15.35 7.72 -2.33
N ILE A 78 14.13 7.46 -1.88
CA ILE A 78 13.47 6.16 -2.07
C ILE A 78 13.41 5.81 -3.56
N LYS A 79 12.95 6.74 -4.39
CA LYS A 79 12.85 6.56 -5.84
C LYS A 79 14.18 6.21 -6.49
N LEU A 80 15.23 6.94 -6.15
CA LEU A 80 16.58 6.71 -6.68
C LEU A 80 17.14 5.36 -6.23
N GLN A 81 16.92 4.97 -4.99
CA GLN A 81 17.40 3.71 -4.45
C GLN A 81 16.65 2.51 -5.04
N LEU A 82 15.33 2.60 -5.23
CA LEU A 82 14.54 1.57 -5.89
C LEU A 82 15.04 1.31 -7.31
N LYS A 83 15.34 2.37 -8.07
CA LYS A 83 15.88 2.27 -9.43
C LYS A 83 17.27 1.63 -9.53
N LYS A 84 18.03 1.57 -8.44
CA LYS A 84 19.35 0.93 -8.38
C LYS A 84 19.28 -0.57 -8.12
N LEU A 85 18.17 -1.10 -7.70
CA LEU A 85 18.02 -2.54 -7.50
C LEU A 85 17.99 -3.25 -8.85
N VAL A 86 18.89 -4.25 -9.03
CA VAL A 86 19.04 -5.00 -10.29
C VAL A 86 17.71 -5.57 -10.81
N PRO A 87 16.86 -6.21 -9.98
CA PRO A 87 15.61 -6.81 -10.47
C PRO A 87 14.49 -5.78 -10.73
N VAL A 88 14.77 -4.46 -10.65
CA VAL A 88 13.75 -3.40 -10.85
C VAL A 88 13.83 -2.89 -12.29
N HIS A 89 12.76 -3.11 -13.06
CA HIS A 89 12.65 -2.64 -14.44
C HIS A 89 12.13 -1.18 -14.52
N LYS A 90 11.16 -0.84 -13.66
CA LYS A 90 10.52 0.47 -13.71
C LYS A 90 10.04 0.90 -12.32
N VAL A 91 10.14 2.18 -12.05
CA VAL A 91 9.58 2.83 -10.85
C VAL A 91 8.73 4.01 -11.30
N ALA A 92 7.45 3.98 -10.97
CA ALA A 92 6.56 5.13 -11.07
C ALA A 92 6.25 5.66 -9.67
N ASP A 93 6.07 6.96 -9.54
CA ASP A 93 5.83 7.68 -8.30
C ASP A 93 4.62 8.60 -8.49
N PHE A 94 3.64 8.46 -7.62
CA PHE A 94 2.41 9.23 -7.64
C PHE A 94 2.16 9.85 -6.27
N LYS A 95 1.82 11.13 -6.24
CA LYS A 95 1.29 11.75 -5.03
C LYS A 95 -0.13 11.26 -4.77
N ARG A 96 -0.46 10.98 -3.51
CA ARG A 96 -1.81 10.56 -3.14
C ARG A 96 -2.89 11.59 -3.50
N GLU A 97 -2.55 12.88 -3.48
CA GLU A 97 -3.45 13.99 -3.78
C GLU A 97 -3.52 14.33 -5.29
N ASP A 98 -2.85 13.56 -6.16
CA ASP A 98 -2.85 13.81 -7.60
C ASP A 98 -4.24 13.53 -8.19
N LYS A 99 -4.87 14.58 -8.69
CA LYS A 99 -6.22 14.52 -9.28
C LYS A 99 -6.30 13.71 -10.58
N ASN A 100 -5.15 13.46 -11.21
CA ASN A 100 -5.07 12.67 -12.46
C ASN A 100 -4.94 11.17 -12.18
N VAL A 101 -4.88 10.76 -10.92
CA VAL A 101 -4.71 9.35 -10.52
C VAL A 101 -5.83 8.93 -9.60
N ILE A 102 -6.43 7.78 -9.90
CA ILE A 102 -7.49 7.20 -9.09
C ILE A 102 -6.89 6.07 -8.24
N PHE A 103 -6.97 6.21 -6.93
CA PHE A 103 -6.56 5.19 -5.97
C PHE A 103 -7.79 4.50 -5.40
N LYS A 104 -7.85 3.18 -5.57
CA LYS A 104 -8.91 2.35 -4.99
C LYS A 104 -8.30 1.26 -4.13
N GLU A 105 -8.96 0.99 -3.02
CA GLU A 105 -8.66 -0.15 -2.17
C GLU A 105 -9.81 -1.16 -2.24
N MET A 106 -9.48 -2.43 -2.16
CA MET A 106 -10.44 -3.52 -2.07
C MET A 106 -10.35 -4.15 -0.68
N ALA A 107 -11.49 -4.33 -0.04
CA ALA A 107 -11.59 -5.03 1.23
C ALA A 107 -12.56 -6.20 1.14
N LEU A 108 -12.18 -7.31 1.75
CA LEU A 108 -13.06 -8.44 2.02
C LEU A 108 -13.51 -8.36 3.48
N LEU A 109 -14.82 -8.26 3.68
CA LEU A 109 -15.42 -8.12 5.01
C LEU A 109 -16.29 -9.35 5.28
N LYS A 110 -15.95 -10.11 6.34
CA LYS A 110 -16.80 -11.16 6.87
C LYS A 110 -17.55 -10.63 8.08
N ILE A 111 -18.87 -10.60 7.99
CA ILE A 111 -19.75 -10.13 9.06
C ILE A 111 -20.50 -11.34 9.61
N VAL A 112 -20.35 -11.56 10.92
CA VAL A 112 -21.03 -12.65 11.66
C VAL A 112 -22.03 -12.00 12.60
N ALA A 113 -23.32 -12.31 12.43
CA ALA A 113 -24.38 -11.74 13.27
C ALA A 113 -25.66 -12.57 13.19
N GLN A 114 -26.61 -12.28 14.10
CA GLN A 114 -27.97 -12.83 13.99
C GLN A 114 -28.71 -12.24 12.76
N LYS A 115 -29.62 -13.01 12.17
CA LYS A 115 -30.31 -12.69 10.91
C LYS A 115 -30.83 -11.24 10.81
N LYS A 116 -31.54 -10.74 11.85
CA LYS A 116 -32.05 -9.35 11.86
C LYS A 116 -30.95 -8.28 11.77
N LYS A 117 -29.78 -8.53 12.40
CA LYS A 117 -28.63 -7.62 12.34
C LYS A 117 -27.94 -7.68 10.99
N ILE A 118 -27.87 -8.87 10.36
CA ILE A 118 -27.32 -9.04 9.01
C ILE A 118 -28.04 -8.16 8.00
N GLU A 119 -29.37 -8.16 8.01
CA GLU A 119 -30.18 -7.35 7.09
C GLU A 119 -29.92 -5.84 7.26
N LYS A 120 -29.80 -5.38 8.51
CA LYS A 120 -29.43 -3.99 8.80
C LYS A 120 -28.03 -3.63 8.28
N CYS A 121 -27.04 -4.49 8.55
CA CYS A 121 -25.68 -4.30 8.05
C CYS A 121 -25.61 -4.28 6.52
N LEU A 122 -26.34 -5.17 5.85
CA LEU A 122 -26.40 -5.19 4.38
C LEU A 122 -26.98 -3.90 3.80
N LYS A 123 -28.00 -3.31 4.46
CA LYS A 123 -28.56 -2.03 4.04
C LYS A 123 -27.53 -0.90 4.14
N GLU A 124 -26.76 -0.86 5.23
CA GLU A 124 -25.68 0.13 5.41
C GLU A 124 -24.53 -0.06 4.39
N CYS A 125 -24.23 -1.31 4.05
CA CYS A 125 -23.18 -1.61 3.09
C CYS A 125 -23.59 -1.25 1.64
N LYS A 126 -24.88 -1.16 1.32
CA LYS A 126 -25.35 -0.87 -0.06
C LYS A 126 -24.79 0.41 -0.64
N LYS A 127 -24.53 1.44 0.18
CA LYS A 127 -23.91 2.70 -0.26
C LYS A 127 -22.52 2.54 -0.88
N PHE A 128 -21.85 1.42 -0.63
CA PHE A 128 -20.52 1.10 -1.19
C PHE A 128 -20.59 0.14 -2.39
N ASN A 129 -21.79 -0.17 -2.91
CA ASN A 129 -22.00 -1.13 -3.99
C ASN A 129 -21.25 -2.47 -3.76
N PRO A 130 -21.51 -3.17 -2.64
CA PRO A 130 -20.77 -4.38 -2.30
C PRO A 130 -21.12 -5.53 -3.22
N VAL A 131 -20.12 -6.36 -3.55
CA VAL A 131 -20.34 -7.66 -4.16
C VAL A 131 -20.48 -8.71 -3.06
N ILE A 132 -21.61 -9.42 -3.00
CA ILE A 132 -21.81 -10.49 -2.03
C ILE A 132 -21.13 -11.74 -2.58
N LEU A 133 -20.10 -12.21 -1.87
CA LEU A 133 -19.32 -13.39 -2.25
C LEU A 133 -19.89 -14.66 -1.62
N ASP A 134 -20.35 -14.56 -0.37
CA ASP A 134 -20.96 -15.68 0.36
C ASP A 134 -22.00 -15.17 1.34
N LYS A 135 -23.05 -15.97 1.57
CA LYS A 135 -24.12 -15.65 2.51
C LYS A 135 -24.68 -16.92 3.16
N THR A 136 -24.69 -16.94 4.48
CA THR A 136 -25.30 -17.97 5.31
C THR A 136 -26.37 -17.36 6.24
N ASN A 137 -27.03 -18.19 7.03
CA ASN A 137 -27.99 -17.71 8.05
C ASN A 137 -27.32 -16.92 9.21
N LYS A 138 -26.00 -17.06 9.41
CA LYS A 138 -25.25 -16.48 10.53
C LYS A 138 -24.12 -15.55 10.10
N SER A 139 -23.78 -15.51 8.81
CA SER A 139 -22.70 -14.69 8.29
C SER A 139 -22.88 -14.34 6.84
N PHE A 140 -22.20 -13.28 6.39
CA PHE A 140 -22.02 -12.98 4.98
C PHE A 140 -20.62 -12.40 4.74
N VAL A 141 -20.12 -12.64 3.54
CA VAL A 141 -18.83 -12.11 3.06
C VAL A 141 -19.12 -11.19 1.90
N ILE A 142 -18.61 -9.99 1.99
CA ILE A 142 -18.73 -8.99 0.92
C ILE A 142 -17.35 -8.49 0.50
N GLN A 143 -17.27 -8.19 -0.78
CA GLN A 143 -16.19 -7.42 -1.35
C GLN A 143 -16.66 -5.97 -1.52
N VAL A 144 -15.85 -5.04 -1.04
CA VAL A 144 -16.09 -3.60 -1.21
C VAL A 144 -14.86 -3.00 -1.86
N THR A 145 -15.09 -2.13 -2.85
CA THR A 145 -14.03 -1.33 -3.47
C THR A 145 -14.38 0.14 -3.29
N ALA A 146 -13.49 0.88 -2.66
CA ALA A 146 -13.70 2.30 -2.39
C ALA A 146 -12.46 3.13 -2.74
N LEU A 147 -12.67 4.43 -2.93
CA LEU A 147 -11.57 5.40 -2.96
C LEU A 147 -10.96 5.47 -1.55
N ARG A 148 -9.66 5.51 -1.49
CA ARG A 148 -8.95 5.68 -0.23
C ARG A 148 -8.88 7.14 0.18
#